data_ac4bddca17f1685d53b20dc3cdd1368f
#
_entry.id   ac4bddca17f1685d53b20dc3cdd1368f
#
_cell.length_a   1.000
_cell.length_b   1.000
_cell.length_c   1.000
_cell.angle_alpha   90.00
_cell.angle_beta   90.00
_cell.angle_gamma   90.00
#
_symmetry.space_group_name_H-M   'P 1'
#
loop_
_entity.id
_entity.type
_entity.pdbx_description
1 polymer ?
#
loop_
_entity_poly.entity_id
_entity_poly.type
_entity_poly.pdbx_seq_one_letter_code
_entity_poly.pdbx_strand_id
1 'polypeptide(L)'
;PCGEMYTDANGKKYYYDDQTDNYLQKNYQLLFNHTFSTAWNLNVALHYTKGDGYYEEYKDGRYLIEYGLKSFTIDGTEVSKSDLVRQKKMDNKFGGGVFSLNYMANRLNASLGGGLNQYRGNNFGRVPWVKNYVGSLSPDHEYYRNKSKKTDGNIYLKANYDLTRGLSAYADLQYRHINYTIDGNNDKYDWSKNALRPLAVDKKFDFFNPKVGLNWNITSNH
;
A
#
# COMPACT_ATOMS: atom_id res chain seq x y z
N PRO A 1 12.24 -21.62 5.82
CA PRO A 1 11.67 -21.14 7.09
C PRO A 1 12.22 -19.76 7.40
N CYS A 2 11.36 -18.88 7.80
CA CYS A 2 11.78 -17.54 8.21
C CYS A 2 12.56 -17.66 9.51
N GLY A 3 13.63 -16.88 9.69
CA GLY A 3 14.37 -16.78 10.94
C GLY A 3 15.44 -17.85 11.18
N GLU A 4 15.76 -18.72 10.21
CA GLU A 4 16.92 -19.60 10.35
C GLU A 4 18.20 -18.77 10.46
N MET A 5 18.91 -18.94 11.57
CA MET A 5 20.19 -18.28 11.82
C MET A 5 21.33 -19.04 11.16
N TYR A 6 21.46 -20.31 11.51
CA TYR A 6 22.49 -21.19 10.94
C TYR A 6 22.10 -22.66 11.14
N THR A 7 22.75 -23.53 10.38
CA THR A 7 22.71 -24.98 10.54
C THR A 7 24.06 -25.45 11.02
N ASP A 8 24.11 -26.24 12.10
CA ASP A 8 25.37 -26.79 12.63
C ASP A 8 25.90 -27.97 11.78
N ALA A 9 27.09 -28.45 12.12
CA ALA A 9 27.75 -29.57 11.43
C ALA A 9 26.94 -30.89 11.46
N ASN A 10 26.00 -31.02 12.39
CA ASN A 10 25.11 -32.19 12.54
C ASN A 10 23.78 -32.02 11.79
N GLY A 11 23.59 -30.92 11.07
CA GLY A 11 22.36 -30.62 10.36
C GLY A 11 21.24 -30.05 11.20
N LYS A 12 21.50 -29.71 12.47
CA LYS A 12 20.52 -29.08 13.34
C LYS A 12 20.41 -27.58 13.02
N LYS A 13 19.18 -27.11 12.83
CA LYS A 13 18.86 -25.73 12.54
C LYS A 13 18.60 -24.94 13.80
N TYR A 14 19.15 -23.73 13.85
CA TYR A 14 18.94 -22.75 14.91
C TYR A 14 18.19 -21.56 14.35
N TYR A 15 17.23 -21.04 15.10
CA TYR A 15 16.33 -19.99 14.67
C TYR A 15 16.49 -18.76 15.55
N TYR A 16 16.17 -17.59 14.98
CA TYR A 16 16.11 -16.33 15.70
C TYR A 16 14.78 -16.23 16.44
N ASP A 17 14.83 -16.17 17.77
CA ASP A 17 13.62 -16.24 18.61
C ASP A 17 12.82 -14.92 18.61
N ASP A 18 13.49 -13.78 18.38
CA ASP A 18 12.87 -12.45 18.39
C ASP A 18 12.32 -12.00 17.03
N GLN A 19 12.14 -12.94 16.09
CA GLN A 19 11.52 -12.61 14.83
C GLN A 19 10.09 -12.13 15.08
N THR A 20 9.80 -10.91 14.66
CA THR A 20 8.53 -10.27 14.92
C THR A 20 7.98 -9.55 13.69
N ASP A 21 6.66 -9.48 13.62
CA ASP A 21 5.90 -8.66 12.67
C ASP A 21 4.89 -7.84 13.48
N ASN A 22 5.19 -6.55 13.63
CA ASN A 22 4.38 -5.61 14.39
C ASN A 22 3.73 -4.61 13.45
N TYR A 23 2.42 -4.50 13.49
CA TYR A 23 1.67 -3.51 12.74
C TYR A 23 0.53 -2.93 13.55
N LEU A 24 0.52 -1.61 13.69
CA LEU A 24 -0.55 -0.86 14.34
C LEU A 24 -1.29 -0.03 13.28
N GLN A 25 -2.59 -0.26 13.15
CA GLN A 25 -3.44 0.51 12.25
C GLN A 25 -4.54 1.24 13.05
N LYS A 26 -4.67 2.52 12.79
CA LYS A 26 -5.73 3.38 13.34
C LYS A 26 -6.61 3.88 12.21
N ASN A 27 -7.92 3.63 12.31
CA ASN A 27 -8.91 4.02 11.32
C ASN A 27 -9.88 5.02 11.92
N TYR A 28 -10.13 6.10 11.20
CA TYR A 28 -11.10 7.13 11.55
C TYR A 28 -12.06 7.29 10.38
N GLN A 29 -13.36 7.34 10.68
CA GLN A 29 -14.40 7.49 9.67
C GLN A 29 -15.44 8.50 10.17
N LEU A 30 -15.92 9.33 9.25
CA LEU A 30 -17.08 10.20 9.44
C LEU A 30 -18.07 9.90 8.32
N LEU A 31 -19.25 9.44 8.71
CA LEU A 31 -20.33 9.10 7.79
C LEU A 31 -21.44 10.12 7.93
N PHE A 32 -21.89 10.64 6.79
CA PHE A 32 -23.00 11.56 6.70
C PHE A 32 -24.01 11.02 5.68
N ASN A 33 -25.26 10.96 6.10
CA ASN A 33 -26.39 10.61 5.25
C ASN A 33 -27.47 11.67 5.41
N HIS A 34 -28.03 12.13 4.30
CA HIS A 34 -29.11 13.10 4.32
C HIS A 34 -30.14 12.78 3.23
N THR A 35 -31.39 12.69 3.64
CA THR A 35 -32.54 12.51 2.77
C THR A 35 -33.24 13.84 2.58
N PHE A 36 -33.09 14.44 1.40
CA PHE A 36 -33.71 15.73 1.06
C PHE A 36 -35.22 15.57 0.80
N SER A 37 -35.61 14.43 0.23
CA SER A 37 -36.98 14.11 -0.09
C SER A 37 -37.13 12.59 -0.29
N THR A 38 -38.34 12.12 -0.58
CA THR A 38 -38.60 10.71 -0.95
C THR A 38 -37.81 10.28 -2.19
N ALA A 39 -37.36 11.22 -3.03
CA ALA A 39 -36.65 10.94 -4.26
C ALA A 39 -35.12 11.16 -4.16
N TRP A 40 -34.64 11.98 -3.23
CA TRP A 40 -33.25 12.39 -3.18
C TRP A 40 -32.57 12.00 -1.87
N ASN A 41 -31.44 11.32 -1.99
CA ASN A 41 -30.56 10.96 -0.86
C ASN A 41 -29.11 11.26 -1.18
N LEU A 42 -28.38 11.85 -0.22
CA LEU A 42 -26.95 12.12 -0.26
C LEU A 42 -26.23 11.29 0.80
N ASN A 43 -25.20 10.56 0.39
CA ASN A 43 -24.26 9.91 1.27
C ASN A 43 -22.86 10.50 1.09
N VAL A 44 -22.19 10.79 2.18
CA VAL A 44 -20.79 11.24 2.19
C VAL A 44 -20.05 10.44 3.25
N ALA A 45 -18.88 9.94 2.89
CA ALA A 45 -17.99 9.29 3.85
C ALA A 45 -16.59 9.90 3.73
N LEU A 46 -16.05 10.34 4.86
CA LEU A 46 -14.65 10.71 4.99
C LEU A 46 -13.93 9.64 5.78
N HIS A 47 -12.71 9.32 5.38
CA HIS A 47 -11.90 8.34 6.07
C HIS A 47 -10.45 8.79 6.18
N TYR A 48 -9.81 8.37 7.26
CA TYR A 48 -8.37 8.52 7.45
C TYR A 48 -7.83 7.30 8.18
N THR A 49 -6.79 6.71 7.61
CA THR A 49 -6.08 5.56 8.17
C THR A 49 -4.62 5.92 8.37
N LYS A 50 -4.10 5.65 9.54
CA LYS A 50 -2.66 5.67 9.82
C LYS A 50 -2.21 4.27 10.16
N GLY A 51 -1.20 3.76 9.44
CA GLY A 51 -0.55 2.49 9.70
C GLY A 51 0.92 2.70 9.99
N ASP A 52 1.42 2.05 11.03
CA ASP A 52 2.83 2.07 11.43
C ASP A 52 3.25 0.67 11.86
N GLY A 53 4.38 0.20 11.36
CA GLY A 53 4.83 -1.13 11.70
C GLY A 53 6.20 -1.47 11.15
N TYR A 54 6.67 -2.64 11.58
CA TYR A 54 7.90 -3.23 11.08
C TYR A 54 7.90 -4.72 11.25
N TYR A 55 8.64 -5.41 10.41
CA TYR A 55 9.07 -6.77 10.70
C TYR A 55 10.58 -6.82 10.91
N GLU A 56 11.00 -7.71 11.78
CA GLU A 56 12.38 -7.92 12.15
C GLU A 56 12.82 -9.33 11.76
N GLU A 57 14.00 -9.45 11.20
CA GLU A 57 14.56 -10.72 10.75
C GLU A 57 16.08 -10.76 10.92
N TYR A 58 16.59 -11.93 11.29
CA TYR A 58 18.01 -12.24 11.29
C TYR A 58 18.47 -12.55 9.86
N LYS A 59 19.68 -12.11 9.52
CA LYS A 59 20.33 -12.36 8.23
C LYS A 59 21.75 -12.87 8.47
N ASP A 60 22.01 -14.09 8.00
CA ASP A 60 23.30 -14.74 8.07
C ASP A 60 24.24 -14.24 6.99
N GLY A 61 25.51 -13.99 7.35
CA GLY A 61 26.65 -13.76 6.46
C GLY A 61 26.47 -12.67 5.39
N ARG A 62 25.80 -11.55 5.72
CA ARG A 62 25.51 -10.48 4.73
C ARG A 62 26.67 -9.53 4.57
N TYR A 63 26.87 -9.03 3.35
CA TYR A 63 27.81 -7.97 3.10
C TYR A 63 27.36 -6.67 3.79
N LEU A 64 28.24 -6.08 4.58
CA LEU A 64 27.96 -4.87 5.34
C LEU A 64 27.63 -3.66 4.44
N ILE A 65 28.27 -3.59 3.29
CA ILE A 65 28.04 -2.53 2.31
C ILE A 65 26.60 -2.49 1.76
N GLU A 66 25.91 -3.64 1.70
CA GLU A 66 24.49 -3.70 1.30
C GLU A 66 23.60 -2.89 2.26
N TYR A 67 24.08 -2.70 3.48
CA TYR A 67 23.39 -2.00 4.56
C TYR A 67 24.02 -0.65 4.90
N GLY A 68 24.89 -0.12 4.00
CA GLY A 68 25.56 1.17 4.21
C GLY A 68 26.55 1.17 5.37
N LEU A 69 27.01 -0.01 5.79
CA LEU A 69 28.00 -0.19 6.84
C LEU A 69 29.40 -0.41 6.24
N LYS A 70 30.40 0.07 6.94
CA LYS A 70 31.80 -0.15 6.56
C LYS A 70 32.28 -1.49 7.07
N SER A 71 33.24 -2.11 6.34
CA SER A 71 34.03 -3.20 6.89
C SER A 71 34.80 -2.75 8.13
N PHE A 72 35.12 -3.69 9.00
CA PHE A 72 35.87 -3.47 10.22
C PHE A 72 36.94 -4.55 10.37
N THR A 73 37.89 -4.36 11.30
CA THR A 73 39.00 -5.29 11.50
C THR A 73 38.91 -5.97 12.86
N ILE A 74 39.08 -7.29 12.87
CA ILE A 74 39.26 -8.09 14.09
C ILE A 74 40.58 -8.85 13.96
N ASP A 75 41.44 -8.70 14.92
CA ASP A 75 42.76 -9.38 14.98
C ASP A 75 43.56 -9.26 13.67
N GLY A 76 43.53 -8.07 13.06
CA GLY A 76 44.20 -7.79 11.79
C GLY A 76 43.52 -8.31 10.54
N THR A 77 42.38 -8.98 10.65
CA THR A 77 41.58 -9.50 9.53
C THR A 77 40.40 -8.59 9.21
N GLU A 78 40.29 -8.19 7.95
CA GLU A 78 39.13 -7.40 7.50
C GLU A 78 37.86 -8.25 7.43
N VAL A 79 36.81 -7.76 8.06
CA VAL A 79 35.47 -8.34 8.08
C VAL A 79 34.55 -7.49 7.22
N SER A 80 34.20 -7.95 6.04
CA SER A 80 33.27 -7.30 5.11
C SER A 80 31.88 -7.93 5.10
N LYS A 81 31.72 -9.11 5.75
CA LYS A 81 30.46 -9.84 5.93
C LYS A 81 30.25 -10.14 7.39
N SER A 82 29.01 -10.04 7.84
CA SER A 82 28.62 -10.47 9.18
C SER A 82 27.14 -10.84 9.23
N ASP A 83 26.78 -11.51 10.32
CA ASP A 83 25.37 -11.70 10.66
C ASP A 83 24.81 -10.39 11.19
N LEU A 84 23.56 -10.14 10.91
CA LEU A 84 22.90 -8.92 11.37
C LEU A 84 21.41 -9.13 11.57
N VAL A 85 20.81 -8.26 12.36
CA VAL A 85 19.36 -8.11 12.48
C VAL A 85 18.95 -6.88 11.68
N ARG A 86 17.93 -7.03 10.85
CA ARG A 86 17.35 -5.91 10.12
C ARG A 86 15.87 -5.75 10.42
N GLN A 87 15.44 -4.53 10.46
CA GLN A 87 14.03 -4.15 10.51
C GLN A 87 13.63 -3.51 9.19
N LYS A 88 12.52 -3.93 8.61
CA LYS A 88 11.87 -3.19 7.52
C LYS A 88 10.61 -2.54 8.05
N LYS A 89 10.62 -1.22 7.99
CA LYS A 89 9.62 -0.35 8.60
C LYS A 89 8.73 0.28 7.55
N MET A 90 7.49 0.53 7.94
CA MET A 90 6.47 1.14 7.12
C MET A 90 5.68 2.14 7.95
N ASP A 91 5.57 3.38 7.47
CA ASP A 91 4.69 4.43 8.00
C ASP A 91 3.77 4.89 6.88
N ASN A 92 2.48 4.59 7.01
CA ASN A 92 1.49 4.80 5.98
C ASN A 92 0.39 5.74 6.45
N LYS A 93 -0.07 6.57 5.51
CA LYS A 93 -1.24 7.42 5.69
C LYS A 93 -2.13 7.25 4.46
N PHE A 94 -3.40 7.00 4.69
CA PHE A 94 -4.41 6.90 3.65
C PHE A 94 -5.64 7.69 4.07
N GLY A 95 -6.06 8.63 3.27
CA GLY A 95 -7.23 9.43 3.59
C GLY A 95 -7.92 9.95 2.35
N GLY A 96 -9.19 10.25 2.51
CA GLY A 96 -9.99 10.74 1.43
C GLY A 96 -11.47 10.85 1.78
N GLY A 97 -12.25 11.06 0.74
CA GLY A 97 -13.69 11.12 0.84
C GLY A 97 -14.35 10.54 -0.39
N VAL A 98 -15.53 10.00 -0.18
CA VAL A 98 -16.43 9.51 -1.23
C VAL A 98 -17.82 10.09 -1.01
N PHE A 99 -18.55 10.28 -2.08
CA PHE A 99 -19.93 10.73 -2.02
C PHE A 99 -20.81 9.99 -3.04
N SER A 100 -22.09 9.91 -2.77
CA SER A 100 -23.10 9.54 -3.75
C SER A 100 -24.37 10.33 -3.53
N LEU A 101 -24.85 10.98 -4.58
CA LEU A 101 -26.15 11.60 -4.67
C LEU A 101 -27.06 10.68 -5.48
N ASN A 102 -28.09 10.18 -4.83
CA ASN A 102 -29.00 9.20 -5.43
C ASN A 102 -30.37 9.85 -5.67
N TYR A 103 -30.92 9.57 -6.83
CA TYR A 103 -32.25 9.95 -7.23
C TYR A 103 -33.07 8.73 -7.60
N MET A 104 -34.22 8.60 -7.00
CA MET A 104 -35.17 7.52 -7.30
C MET A 104 -36.59 8.05 -7.32
N ALA A 105 -37.18 8.15 -8.50
CA ALA A 105 -38.57 8.53 -8.67
C ALA A 105 -39.15 7.91 -9.95
N ASN A 106 -40.39 7.45 -9.86
CA ASN A 106 -41.13 6.86 -10.98
C ASN A 106 -40.30 5.74 -11.67
N ARG A 107 -39.84 6.03 -12.89
CA ARG A 107 -39.15 5.08 -13.77
C ARG A 107 -37.64 5.28 -13.77
N LEU A 108 -37.09 6.31 -13.08
CA LEU A 108 -35.68 6.65 -13.10
C LEU A 108 -35.06 6.38 -11.74
N ASN A 109 -34.00 5.59 -11.75
CA ASN A 109 -33.06 5.44 -10.65
C ASN A 109 -31.67 5.88 -11.14
N ALA A 110 -31.15 6.98 -10.59
CA ALA A 110 -29.86 7.54 -11.00
C ALA A 110 -28.98 7.78 -9.78
N SER A 111 -27.68 7.66 -9.97
CA SER A 111 -26.68 7.93 -8.95
C SER A 111 -25.49 8.67 -9.56
N LEU A 112 -25.19 9.85 -9.05
CA LEU A 112 -23.97 10.58 -9.30
C LEU A 112 -23.08 10.40 -8.08
N GLY A 113 -21.87 9.91 -8.26
CA GLY A 113 -20.96 9.73 -7.14
C GLY A 113 -19.51 9.83 -7.57
N GLY A 114 -18.64 9.81 -6.57
CA GLY A 114 -17.22 9.88 -6.81
C GLY A 114 -16.42 9.83 -5.53
N GLY A 115 -15.11 9.93 -5.68
CA GLY A 115 -14.21 9.95 -4.55
C GLY A 115 -12.84 10.50 -4.92
N LEU A 116 -12.18 11.04 -3.91
CA LEU A 116 -10.80 11.48 -3.98
C LEU A 116 -10.05 10.91 -2.79
N ASN A 117 -9.03 10.09 -3.06
CA ASN A 117 -8.25 9.41 -2.06
C ASN A 117 -6.76 9.66 -2.26
N GLN A 118 -6.01 9.79 -1.18
CA GLN A 118 -4.57 9.93 -1.21
C GLN A 118 -3.92 8.94 -0.25
N TYR A 119 -3.01 8.13 -0.78
CA TYR A 119 -2.09 7.31 -0.02
C TYR A 119 -0.70 7.96 0.00
N ARG A 120 -0.05 7.91 1.14
CA ARG A 120 1.36 8.25 1.34
C ARG A 120 2.02 7.14 2.13
N GLY A 121 3.08 6.56 1.59
CA GLY A 121 3.87 5.52 2.24
C GLY A 121 5.31 6.00 2.41
N ASN A 122 5.88 5.68 3.55
CA ASN A 122 7.29 5.89 3.87
C ASN A 122 7.86 4.55 4.33
N ASN A 123 8.65 3.91 3.47
CA ASN A 123 9.25 2.61 3.73
C ASN A 123 10.75 2.77 3.90
N PHE A 124 11.30 2.19 4.95
CA PHE A 124 12.74 2.29 5.24
C PHE A 124 13.22 1.06 6.02
N GLY A 125 14.51 0.78 5.92
CA GLY A 125 15.12 -0.32 6.63
C GLY A 125 16.15 0.16 7.63
N ARG A 126 16.21 -0.49 8.80
CA ARG A 126 17.19 -0.25 9.85
C ARG A 126 17.98 -1.51 10.14
N VAL A 127 19.19 -1.33 10.65
CA VAL A 127 20.07 -2.40 11.16
C VAL A 127 20.33 -2.12 12.63
N PRO A 128 19.52 -2.67 13.56
CA PRO A 128 19.73 -2.44 14.99
C PRO A 128 20.93 -3.19 15.56
N TRP A 129 21.38 -4.28 14.92
CA TRP A 129 22.44 -5.10 15.43
C TRP A 129 23.26 -5.78 14.33
N VAL A 130 24.57 -5.87 14.53
CA VAL A 130 25.52 -6.61 13.70
C VAL A 130 26.47 -7.39 14.63
N LYS A 131 26.70 -8.65 14.33
CA LYS A 131 27.55 -9.54 15.12
C LYS A 131 29.00 -9.04 15.13
N ASN A 132 29.56 -8.93 16.34
CA ASN A 132 30.96 -8.54 16.58
C ASN A 132 31.38 -7.23 15.89
N TYR A 133 30.45 -6.31 15.65
CA TYR A 133 30.74 -5.07 14.97
C TYR A 133 31.71 -4.19 15.78
N VAL A 134 32.86 -3.87 15.19
CA VAL A 134 33.84 -2.97 15.78
C VAL A 134 33.58 -1.57 15.25
N GLY A 135 33.11 -0.68 16.12
CA GLY A 135 32.75 0.69 15.79
C GLY A 135 31.45 1.12 16.44
N SER A 136 30.99 2.33 16.12
CA SER A 136 29.73 2.85 16.60
C SER A 136 28.60 2.50 15.61
N LEU A 137 27.70 1.62 15.99
CA LEU A 137 26.47 1.33 15.25
C LEU A 137 25.32 2.07 15.95
N SER A 138 24.71 3.03 15.25
CA SER A 138 23.49 3.64 15.76
C SER A 138 22.33 2.63 15.65
N PRO A 139 21.52 2.42 16.71
CA PRO A 139 20.32 1.59 16.63
C PRO A 139 19.32 2.05 15.56
N ASP A 140 19.40 3.32 15.20
CA ASP A 140 18.61 3.95 14.16
C ASP A 140 19.29 3.98 12.79
N HIS A 141 20.41 3.22 12.60
CA HIS A 141 21.10 3.17 11.32
C HIS A 141 20.17 2.73 10.20
N GLU A 142 19.89 3.66 9.30
CA GLU A 142 18.98 3.46 8.17
C GLU A 142 19.79 3.17 6.90
N TYR A 143 19.46 2.05 6.22
CA TYR A 143 20.19 1.66 5.01
C TYR A 143 19.45 1.93 3.71
N TYR A 144 18.12 2.00 3.71
CA TYR A 144 17.33 2.42 2.56
C TYR A 144 16.09 3.19 2.98
N ARG A 145 15.59 4.03 2.08
CA ARG A 145 14.33 4.73 2.21
C ARG A 145 13.70 4.97 0.86
N ASN A 146 12.38 4.78 0.80
CA ASN A 146 11.58 5.29 -0.30
C ASN A 146 10.28 5.90 0.20
N LYS A 147 9.77 6.83 -0.58
CA LYS A 147 8.49 7.50 -0.34
C LYS A 147 7.59 7.25 -1.53
N SER A 148 6.36 6.86 -1.27
CA SER A 148 5.34 6.67 -2.29
C SER A 148 4.15 7.58 -2.04
N LYS A 149 3.56 8.08 -3.11
CA LYS A 149 2.32 8.85 -3.09
C LYS A 149 1.42 8.36 -4.21
N LYS A 150 0.18 8.04 -3.87
CA LYS A 150 -0.86 7.74 -4.85
C LYS A 150 -2.05 8.64 -4.58
N THR A 151 -2.45 9.39 -5.60
CA THR A 151 -3.71 10.14 -5.61
C THR A 151 -4.63 9.46 -6.60
N ASP A 152 -5.86 9.17 -6.18
CA ASP A 152 -6.85 8.42 -6.94
C ASP A 152 -8.18 9.15 -6.85
N GLY A 153 -8.59 9.75 -7.95
CA GLY A 153 -9.86 10.47 -8.08
C GLY A 153 -10.77 9.79 -9.11
N ASN A 154 -12.04 9.68 -8.79
CA ASN A 154 -13.04 9.19 -9.73
C ASN A 154 -14.36 9.92 -9.59
N ILE A 155 -15.11 9.94 -10.68
CA ILE A 155 -16.50 10.38 -10.74
C ILE A 155 -17.28 9.41 -11.62
N TYR A 156 -18.50 9.11 -11.24
CA TYR A 156 -19.38 8.25 -12.01
C TYR A 156 -20.81 8.75 -12.04
N LEU A 157 -21.49 8.44 -13.13
CA LEU A 157 -22.92 8.61 -13.29
C LEU A 157 -23.52 7.28 -13.72
N LYS A 158 -24.45 6.77 -12.90
CA LYS A 158 -25.25 5.58 -13.21
C LYS A 158 -26.71 5.97 -13.35
N ALA A 159 -27.38 5.38 -14.30
CA ALA A 159 -28.82 5.56 -14.48
C ALA A 159 -29.46 4.25 -14.93
N ASN A 160 -30.61 3.97 -14.35
CA ASN A 160 -31.51 2.89 -14.73
C ASN A 160 -32.86 3.51 -15.06
N TYR A 161 -33.38 3.23 -16.24
CA TYR A 161 -34.66 3.76 -16.67
C TYR A 161 -35.59 2.65 -17.15
N ASP A 162 -36.79 2.56 -16.55
CA ASP A 162 -37.82 1.61 -16.95
C ASP A 162 -38.59 2.12 -18.18
N LEU A 163 -38.26 1.56 -19.34
CA LEU A 163 -38.87 1.88 -20.62
C LEU A 163 -40.32 1.40 -20.64
N THR A 164 -40.55 0.17 -20.18
CA THR A 164 -41.87 -0.47 -20.04
C THR A 164 -41.91 -1.32 -18.76
N ARG A 165 -43.05 -1.97 -18.45
CA ARG A 165 -43.16 -2.89 -17.31
C ARG A 165 -42.20 -4.08 -17.34
N GLY A 166 -41.67 -4.44 -18.51
CA GLY A 166 -40.75 -5.59 -18.64
C GLY A 166 -39.39 -5.23 -19.24
N LEU A 167 -39.16 -3.98 -19.62
CA LEU A 167 -37.95 -3.57 -20.29
C LEU A 167 -37.33 -2.37 -19.56
N SER A 168 -36.08 -2.48 -19.14
CA SER A 168 -35.29 -1.37 -18.59
C SER A 168 -33.97 -1.20 -19.35
N ALA A 169 -33.49 0.04 -19.39
CA ALA A 169 -32.18 0.40 -19.92
C ALA A 169 -31.30 0.91 -18.79
N TYR A 170 -30.00 0.58 -18.81
CA TYR A 170 -29.04 1.16 -17.90
C TYR A 170 -27.85 1.76 -18.64
N ALA A 171 -27.28 2.78 -18.02
CA ALA A 171 -26.00 3.37 -18.40
C ALA A 171 -25.14 3.58 -17.15
N ASP A 172 -23.84 3.32 -17.25
CA ASP A 172 -22.84 3.59 -16.23
C ASP A 172 -21.63 4.21 -16.91
N LEU A 173 -21.35 5.45 -16.58
CA LEU A 173 -20.21 6.20 -17.09
C LEU A 173 -19.28 6.51 -15.92
N GLN A 174 -18.04 6.10 -16.01
CA GLN A 174 -17.03 6.38 -14.99
C GLN A 174 -15.79 6.96 -15.61
N TYR A 175 -15.27 8.03 -15.01
CA TYR A 175 -13.93 8.54 -15.25
C TYR A 175 -13.10 8.39 -13.97
N ARG A 176 -11.84 7.92 -14.11
CA ARG A 176 -10.91 7.76 -13.01
C ARG A 176 -9.53 8.26 -13.40
N HIS A 177 -8.94 9.10 -12.57
CA HIS A 177 -7.58 9.58 -12.68
C HIS A 177 -6.72 9.07 -11.53
N ILE A 178 -5.55 8.52 -11.86
CA ILE A 178 -4.57 8.04 -10.87
C ILE A 178 -3.24 8.72 -11.14
N ASN A 179 -2.66 9.33 -10.10
CA ASN A 179 -1.28 9.79 -10.11
C ASN A 179 -0.50 8.98 -9.07
N TYR A 180 0.60 8.35 -9.50
CA TYR A 180 1.41 7.49 -8.67
C TYR A 180 2.89 7.84 -8.79
N THR A 181 3.52 8.19 -7.66
CA THR A 181 4.93 8.51 -7.59
C THR A 181 5.62 7.65 -6.52
N ILE A 182 6.85 7.21 -6.83
CA ILE A 182 7.78 6.63 -5.85
C ILE A 182 9.11 7.30 -6.07
N ASP A 183 9.76 7.69 -4.97
CA ASP A 183 11.11 8.25 -4.98
C ASP A 183 11.95 7.66 -3.84
N GLY A 184 13.27 7.48 -4.09
CA GLY A 184 14.22 6.95 -3.13
C GLY A 184 14.94 5.71 -3.61
N ASN A 185 15.22 4.78 -2.69
CA ASN A 185 15.93 3.53 -2.97
C ASN A 185 15.11 2.33 -2.47
N ASN A 186 15.25 1.17 -3.13
CA ASN A 186 14.80 -0.08 -2.57
C ASN A 186 15.90 -0.74 -1.73
N ASP A 187 15.58 -1.83 -1.06
CA ASP A 187 16.48 -2.60 -0.19
C ASP A 187 17.45 -3.53 -0.95
N LYS A 188 17.49 -3.47 -2.28
CA LYS A 188 18.35 -4.32 -3.11
C LYS A 188 19.61 -3.56 -3.55
N TYR A 189 20.76 -4.15 -3.28
CA TYR A 189 22.03 -3.63 -3.71
C TYR A 189 22.34 -4.03 -5.16
N ASP A 190 22.84 -3.08 -5.92
CA ASP A 190 23.29 -3.30 -7.29
C ASP A 190 24.83 -3.33 -7.30
N TRP A 191 25.40 -4.53 -7.38
CA TRP A 191 26.84 -4.73 -7.35
C TRP A 191 27.57 -4.11 -8.53
N SER A 192 26.89 -3.96 -9.68
CA SER A 192 27.49 -3.31 -10.85
C SER A 192 27.66 -1.81 -10.69
N LYS A 193 26.79 -1.19 -9.87
CA LYS A 193 26.79 0.25 -9.61
C LYS A 193 27.34 0.60 -8.23
N ASN A 194 27.66 -0.39 -7.43
CA ASN A 194 28.11 -0.25 -6.04
C ASN A 194 27.18 0.66 -5.22
N ALA A 195 25.87 0.49 -5.38
CA ALA A 195 24.85 1.31 -4.75
C ALA A 195 23.51 0.56 -4.60
N LEU A 196 22.63 1.04 -3.74
CA LEU A 196 21.25 0.58 -3.70
C LEU A 196 20.53 0.93 -5.01
N ARG A 197 19.62 0.06 -5.44
CA ARG A 197 18.83 0.31 -6.65
C ARG A 197 17.87 1.48 -6.43
N PRO A 198 17.97 2.53 -7.26
CA PRO A 198 17.05 3.66 -7.14
C PRO A 198 15.63 3.26 -7.54
N LEU A 199 14.67 3.92 -6.90
CA LEU A 199 13.27 3.92 -7.27
C LEU A 199 12.90 5.34 -7.69
N ALA A 200 12.52 5.50 -8.96
CA ALA A 200 12.02 6.76 -9.51
C ALA A 200 10.85 6.42 -10.43
N VAL A 201 9.64 6.50 -9.90
CA VAL A 201 8.41 6.24 -10.65
C VAL A 201 7.54 7.48 -10.59
N ASP A 202 7.12 7.95 -11.75
CA ASP A 202 6.09 8.97 -11.92
C ASP A 202 5.17 8.51 -13.05
N LYS A 203 3.95 8.13 -12.69
CA LYS A 203 2.96 7.58 -13.62
C LYS A 203 1.60 8.21 -13.39
N LYS A 204 0.95 8.56 -14.49
CA LYS A 204 -0.43 9.03 -14.52
C LYS A 204 -1.25 8.09 -15.38
N PHE A 205 -2.45 7.83 -14.95
CA PHE A 205 -3.38 6.96 -15.64
C PHE A 205 -4.75 7.61 -15.66
N ASP A 206 -5.37 7.58 -16.82
CA ASP A 206 -6.73 8.06 -17.06
C ASP A 206 -7.56 6.93 -17.64
N PHE A 207 -8.71 6.68 -17.04
CA PHE A 207 -9.62 5.61 -17.45
C PHE A 207 -11.00 6.19 -17.67
N PHE A 208 -11.57 5.87 -18.82
CA PHE A 208 -12.99 6.10 -19.09
C PHE A 208 -13.67 4.76 -19.33
N ASN A 209 -14.65 4.44 -18.50
CA ASN A 209 -15.31 3.13 -18.46
C ASN A 209 -16.83 3.30 -18.71
N PRO A 210 -17.27 3.35 -19.95
CA PRO A 210 -18.70 3.37 -20.29
C PRO A 210 -19.26 1.95 -20.28
N LYS A 211 -20.48 1.80 -19.74
CA LYS A 211 -21.27 0.57 -19.82
C LYS A 211 -22.70 0.95 -20.15
N VAL A 212 -23.33 0.21 -21.03
CA VAL A 212 -24.74 0.34 -21.36
C VAL A 212 -25.33 -1.05 -21.53
N GLY A 213 -26.62 -1.18 -21.26
CA GLY A 213 -27.32 -2.44 -21.44
C GLY A 213 -28.82 -2.31 -21.34
N LEU A 214 -29.48 -3.36 -21.76
CA LEU A 214 -30.93 -3.54 -21.67
C LEU A 214 -31.20 -4.79 -20.84
N ASN A 215 -32.21 -4.70 -19.99
CA ASN A 215 -32.73 -5.82 -19.25
C ASN A 215 -34.21 -6.03 -19.64
N TRP A 216 -34.51 -7.22 -20.14
CA TRP A 216 -35.85 -7.55 -20.61
C TRP A 216 -36.39 -8.78 -19.88
N ASN A 217 -37.44 -8.57 -19.11
CA ASN A 217 -38.21 -9.64 -18.47
C ASN A 217 -39.30 -10.11 -19.44
N ILE A 218 -39.08 -11.26 -20.08
CA ILE A 218 -39.95 -11.80 -21.13
C ILE A 218 -41.22 -12.41 -20.55
N THR A 219 -41.17 -12.90 -19.31
CA THR A 219 -42.30 -13.48 -18.60
C THR A 219 -42.38 -12.97 -17.16
N SER A 220 -43.61 -12.83 -16.63
CA SER A 220 -43.86 -12.41 -15.24
C SER A 220 -43.55 -13.47 -14.19
N ASN A 221 -43.07 -14.65 -14.58
CA ASN A 221 -42.90 -15.84 -13.74
C ASN A 221 -41.44 -16.34 -13.62
N HIS A 222 -40.45 -15.47 -13.76
CA HIS A 222 -39.06 -15.84 -13.49
C HIS A 222 -38.34 -14.73 -12.72
#